data_ada5853bdad1c241f824b2ecd451c43f
#
_entry.id   ada5853bdad1c241f824b2ecd451c43f
#
_cell.length_a   1.000
_cell.length_b   1.000
_cell.length_c   1.000
_cell.angle_alpha   90.00
_cell.angle_beta   90.00
_cell.angle_gamma   90.00
#
_symmetry.space_group_name_H-M   'P 1'
#
loop_
_entity.id
_entity.type
_entity.pdbx_description
1 polymer ?
#
loop_
_entity_poly.entity_id
_entity_poly.type
_entity_poly.pdbx_seq_one_letter_code
_entity_poly.pdbx_strand_id
1 'polypeptide(L)'
;MSRRRKRKHEEDHVDESWLLPYSDLLTLLLALFIVLFAMSSVDAQKFKNLSRAFNEAFVGGTGVMEFQSLQESEEAVQPSNTPAAKSTEKTNEVETAPNQSPASSQSLTSEQKEQTIREADQEELQQIQSKINAYIQKKNLTNQLQTSLTEEGLLISIRDNVLFDSGRAQVRSEDIKIANDISELLVIDPPRNIIISGHTDNVPIRNAGFESNWELSVMRAVNFMKVILKNDKLNPSMFSAKGFGEFKPVTSNNTAEGQAKNRRVEILITPRTVKQP
;
A
#
# COMPACT_ATOMS: atom_id res chain seq x y z
N MET A 1 10.07 40.85 84.53
CA MET A 1 10.34 39.45 84.11
C MET A 1 9.32 39.04 83.07
N SER A 2 9.72 39.09 81.83
CA SER A 2 8.79 38.80 80.69
C SER A 2 9.04 37.38 80.21
N ARG A 3 8.01 36.50 80.35
CA ARG A 3 8.07 35.11 79.87
C ARG A 3 7.72 35.06 78.35
N ARG A 4 8.77 34.86 77.52
CA ARG A 4 8.64 34.61 76.04
C ARG A 4 8.01 33.23 75.79
N ARG A 5 6.76 33.15 75.36
CA ARG A 5 6.09 31.90 74.87
C ARG A 5 6.76 31.48 73.59
N LYS A 6 7.33 30.29 73.53
CA LYS A 6 7.77 29.59 72.35
C LYS A 6 6.56 29.14 71.59
N ARG A 7 6.36 29.65 70.37
CA ARG A 7 5.41 29.09 69.39
C ARG A 7 5.94 27.75 68.90
N LYS A 8 5.15 26.70 69.13
CA LYS A 8 5.35 25.38 68.55
C LYS A 8 5.00 25.51 67.09
N HIS A 9 5.92 25.20 66.18
CA HIS A 9 5.68 25.01 64.77
C HIS A 9 4.88 23.71 64.66
N GLU A 10 3.62 23.80 64.29
CA GLU A 10 2.82 22.69 63.78
C GLU A 10 3.33 22.48 62.34
N GLU A 11 4.03 21.36 62.14
CA GLU A 11 4.29 20.87 60.79
C GLU A 11 2.96 20.41 60.21
N ASP A 12 2.46 21.08 59.16
CA ASP A 12 1.35 20.65 58.37
C ASP A 12 1.70 19.30 57.72
N HIS A 13 1.34 18.22 58.38
CA HIS A 13 1.32 16.91 57.78
C HIS A 13 0.25 16.94 56.69
N VAL A 14 0.69 17.11 55.45
CA VAL A 14 -0.19 16.88 54.29
C VAL A 14 -0.68 15.44 54.40
N ASP A 15 -1.99 15.30 54.58
CA ASP A 15 -2.64 13.99 54.69
C ASP A 15 -2.51 13.23 53.40
N GLU A 16 -1.53 12.32 53.32
CA GLU A 16 -1.20 11.52 52.11
C GLU A 16 -2.10 10.30 51.97
N SER A 17 -3.18 10.20 52.77
CA SER A 17 -4.11 9.05 52.75
C SER A 17 -4.77 8.82 51.38
N TRP A 18 -4.89 9.86 50.54
CA TRP A 18 -5.41 9.75 49.19
C TRP A 18 -4.45 9.02 48.23
N LEU A 19 -3.18 8.93 48.59
CA LEU A 19 -2.13 8.26 47.78
C LEU A 19 -2.33 6.72 47.78
N LEU A 20 -2.87 6.16 48.86
CA LEU A 20 -3.07 4.72 49.01
C LEU A 20 -4.06 4.16 47.94
N PRO A 21 -5.28 4.72 47.80
CA PRO A 21 -6.19 4.24 46.77
C PRO A 21 -5.69 4.56 45.36
N TYR A 22 -4.95 5.65 45.17
CA TYR A 22 -4.36 5.99 43.87
C TYR A 22 -3.27 5.01 43.47
N SER A 23 -2.38 4.63 44.37
CA SER A 23 -1.31 3.64 44.12
C SER A 23 -1.88 2.24 43.82
N ASP A 24 -2.97 1.84 44.50
CA ASP A 24 -3.66 0.59 44.25
C ASP A 24 -4.29 0.57 42.84
N LEU A 25 -4.91 1.67 42.43
CA LEU A 25 -5.47 1.84 41.09
C LEU A 25 -4.38 1.76 39.99
N LEU A 26 -3.22 2.40 40.23
CA LEU A 26 -2.11 2.33 39.30
C LEU A 26 -1.52 0.93 39.19
N THR A 27 -1.37 0.21 40.30
CA THR A 27 -0.83 -1.15 40.27
C THR A 27 -1.78 -2.12 39.59
N LEU A 28 -3.11 -1.99 39.79
CA LEU A 28 -4.12 -2.77 39.08
C LEU A 28 -4.13 -2.46 37.58
N LEU A 29 -3.98 -1.18 37.19
CA LEU A 29 -3.92 -0.78 35.80
C LEU A 29 -2.65 -1.29 35.12
N LEU A 30 -1.50 -1.25 35.83
CA LEU A 30 -0.25 -1.83 35.35
C LEU A 30 -0.36 -3.34 35.19
N ALA A 31 -0.93 -4.03 36.18
CA ALA A 31 -1.16 -5.49 36.10
C ALA A 31 -2.05 -5.86 34.91
N LEU A 32 -3.15 -5.12 34.71
CA LEU A 32 -4.04 -5.28 33.55
C LEU A 32 -3.29 -5.06 32.23
N PHE A 33 -2.46 -4.02 32.17
CA PHE A 33 -1.67 -3.72 30.98
C PHE A 33 -0.68 -4.85 30.66
N ILE A 34 0.01 -5.40 31.67
CA ILE A 34 0.93 -6.53 31.50
C ILE A 34 0.18 -7.77 31.00
N VAL A 35 -1.00 -8.06 31.55
CA VAL A 35 -1.82 -9.19 31.10
C VAL A 35 -2.30 -8.98 29.65
N LEU A 36 -2.79 -7.81 29.32
CA LEU A 36 -3.21 -7.49 27.93
C LEU A 36 -2.03 -7.50 26.96
N PHE A 37 -0.85 -7.02 27.39
CA PHE A 37 0.36 -7.08 26.58
C PHE A 37 0.84 -8.52 26.37
N ALA A 38 0.81 -9.36 27.40
CA ALA A 38 1.12 -10.78 27.28
C ALA A 38 0.15 -11.54 26.38
N MET A 39 -1.14 -11.17 26.39
CA MET A 39 -2.14 -11.74 25.48
C MET A 39 -2.11 -11.12 24.08
N SER A 40 -1.59 -9.91 23.93
CA SER A 40 -1.46 -9.20 22.65
C SER A 40 -0.28 -9.69 21.80
N SER A 41 0.67 -10.41 22.38
CA SER A 41 1.63 -11.19 21.61
C SER A 41 0.91 -12.42 21.03
N VAL A 42 -0.04 -12.18 20.12
CA VAL A 42 -0.65 -13.20 19.30
C VAL A 42 0.51 -13.88 18.57
N ASP A 43 0.73 -15.14 18.92
CA ASP A 43 1.70 -16.02 18.32
C ASP A 43 1.62 -15.89 16.80
N ALA A 44 2.51 -15.12 16.20
CA ALA A 44 2.64 -15.02 14.75
C ALA A 44 2.83 -16.42 14.14
N GLN A 45 3.37 -17.35 14.93
CA GLN A 45 3.45 -18.77 14.55
C GLN A 45 2.07 -19.46 14.54
N LYS A 46 1.20 -19.18 15.49
CA LYS A 46 -0.17 -19.75 15.48
C LYS A 46 -1.00 -19.21 14.32
N PHE A 47 -0.86 -17.92 14.01
CA PHE A 47 -1.51 -17.34 12.84
C PHE A 47 -0.96 -17.92 11.53
N LYS A 48 0.35 -18.13 11.45
CA LYS A 48 1.00 -18.78 10.29
C LYS A 48 0.58 -20.25 10.13
N ASN A 49 0.43 -20.98 11.24
CA ASN A 49 -0.06 -22.35 11.22
C ASN A 49 -1.55 -22.45 10.88
N LEU A 50 -2.36 -21.49 11.36
CA LEU A 50 -3.77 -21.41 11.01
C LEU A 50 -3.95 -21.04 9.53
N SER A 51 -3.15 -20.11 9.01
CA SER A 51 -3.13 -19.73 7.60
C SER A 51 -2.68 -20.88 6.70
N ARG A 52 -1.72 -21.71 7.14
CA ARG A 52 -1.32 -22.93 6.44
C ARG A 52 -2.43 -23.98 6.44
N ALA A 53 -3.04 -24.25 7.58
CA ALA A 53 -4.14 -25.21 7.70
C ALA A 53 -5.35 -24.77 6.85
N PHE A 54 -5.59 -23.47 6.77
CA PHE A 54 -6.65 -22.90 5.93
C PHE A 54 -6.32 -23.04 4.43
N ASN A 55 -5.08 -22.76 4.04
CA ASN A 55 -4.62 -22.96 2.67
C ASN A 55 -4.63 -24.43 2.25
N GLU A 56 -4.24 -25.33 3.15
CA GLU A 56 -4.25 -26.78 2.92
C GLU A 56 -5.68 -27.33 2.80
N ALA A 57 -6.63 -26.79 3.58
CA ALA A 57 -8.05 -27.12 3.48
C ALA A 57 -8.73 -26.55 2.22
N PHE A 58 -8.27 -25.42 1.70
CA PHE A 58 -8.84 -24.77 0.51
C PHE A 58 -8.13 -25.14 -0.79
N VAL A 59 -6.84 -25.48 -0.76
CA VAL A 59 -6.04 -25.88 -1.94
C VAL A 59 -5.94 -27.40 -2.07
N GLY A 60 -6.18 -28.16 -0.97
CA GLY A 60 -6.27 -29.61 -0.94
C GLY A 60 -7.66 -30.12 -1.33
N GLY A 61 -8.07 -29.85 -2.56
CA GLY A 61 -9.24 -30.29 -3.29
C GLY A 61 -10.14 -31.40 -2.72
N THR A 62 -11.26 -30.98 -2.13
CA THR A 62 -12.60 -31.57 -2.33
C THR A 62 -13.65 -30.48 -2.13
N GLY A 63 -13.51 -29.36 -2.82
CA GLY A 63 -14.49 -28.29 -2.86
C GLY A 63 -15.45 -28.51 -4.01
N VAL A 64 -16.73 -28.41 -3.72
CA VAL A 64 -17.94 -28.52 -4.56
C VAL A 64 -18.01 -27.41 -5.62
N MET A 65 -16.97 -27.21 -6.42
CA MET A 65 -17.04 -26.45 -7.68
C MET A 65 -15.96 -27.00 -8.62
N GLU A 66 -16.36 -27.87 -9.51
CA GLU A 66 -15.62 -28.24 -10.70
C GLU A 66 -15.43 -26.99 -11.59
N PHE A 67 -14.22 -26.45 -11.56
CA PHE A 67 -13.68 -25.75 -12.70
C PHE A 67 -12.57 -26.62 -13.30
N GLN A 68 -12.93 -27.32 -14.38
CA GLN A 68 -12.00 -28.03 -15.24
C GLN A 68 -10.98 -27.04 -15.81
N SER A 69 -9.76 -27.07 -15.30
CA SER A 69 -8.62 -26.57 -16.02
C SER A 69 -8.13 -27.66 -16.97
N LEU A 70 -8.36 -27.43 -18.26
CA LEU A 70 -7.77 -28.19 -19.35
C LEU A 70 -6.23 -28.04 -19.27
N GLN A 71 -5.58 -29.07 -18.81
CA GLN A 71 -4.15 -29.27 -19.02
C GLN A 71 -3.99 -30.54 -19.82
N GLU A 72 -3.61 -30.38 -21.08
CA GLU A 72 -3.24 -31.46 -21.97
C GLU A 72 -2.11 -32.29 -21.37
N SER A 73 -2.40 -33.58 -21.22
CA SER A 73 -1.45 -34.58 -20.83
C SER A 73 -0.89 -35.21 -22.10
N GLU A 74 0.39 -35.04 -22.36
CA GLU A 74 1.10 -35.96 -23.27
C GLU A 74 1.56 -37.19 -22.50
N GLU A 75 1.02 -38.32 -22.93
CA GLU A 75 1.39 -39.68 -22.52
C GLU A 75 2.81 -40.02 -23.00
N ALA A 76 3.61 -40.63 -22.13
CA ALA A 76 4.65 -41.54 -22.57
C ALA A 76 4.80 -42.69 -21.58
N VAL A 77 4.33 -43.77 -22.04
CA VAL A 77 4.51 -45.22 -21.84
C VAL A 77 5.71 -45.66 -20.99
N GLN A 78 5.39 -46.48 -19.95
CA GLN A 78 6.29 -47.49 -19.34
C GLN A 78 6.43 -48.72 -20.24
N PRO A 79 7.53 -49.55 -20.10
CA PRO A 79 7.44 -50.69 -19.16
C PRO A 79 8.73 -51.07 -18.42
N SER A 80 8.44 -51.61 -17.23
CA SER A 80 9.16 -52.54 -16.36
C SER A 80 10.36 -53.33 -16.87
N ASN A 81 11.41 -53.48 -16.00
CA ASN A 81 11.85 -54.78 -15.46
C ASN A 81 13.09 -54.61 -14.55
N THR A 82 12.96 -55.13 -13.31
CA THR A 82 14.02 -55.56 -12.40
C THR A 82 14.48 -56.98 -12.82
N PRO A 83 15.67 -57.55 -12.46
CA PRO A 83 16.33 -57.51 -11.17
C PRO A 83 17.89 -57.67 -11.13
N ALA A 84 18.41 -57.35 -9.95
CA ALA A 84 19.41 -58.08 -9.17
C ALA A 84 20.93 -58.03 -9.50
N ALA A 85 21.62 -57.63 -8.45
CA ALA A 85 22.75 -58.26 -7.77
C ALA A 85 24.22 -57.84 -8.04
N LYS A 86 24.77 -57.49 -6.87
CA LYS A 86 26.12 -57.82 -6.33
C LYS A 86 27.35 -56.94 -6.69
N SER A 87 27.74 -56.24 -5.61
CA SER A 87 29.06 -56.29 -4.92
C SER A 87 30.34 -56.02 -5.72
N THR A 88 31.16 -55.13 -5.30
CA THR A 88 32.37 -55.34 -4.46
C THR A 88 33.17 -54.03 -4.30
N GLU A 89 33.59 -53.85 -3.06
CA GLU A 89 34.71 -53.11 -2.50
C GLU A 89 35.89 -52.77 -3.42
N LYS A 90 36.49 -51.58 -3.17
CA LYS A 90 37.79 -51.34 -2.52
C LYS A 90 38.21 -49.86 -2.60
N THR A 91 38.37 -49.29 -1.42
CA THR A 91 39.56 -48.71 -0.77
C THR A 91 40.65 -48.11 -1.68
N ASN A 92 40.98 -46.85 -1.42
CA ASN A 92 42.19 -46.27 -0.77
C ASN A 92 42.24 -44.78 -1.05
N GLU A 93 42.20 -44.01 0.04
CA GLU A 93 43.36 -43.28 0.71
C GLU A 93 43.99 -42.13 -0.09
N VAL A 94 43.76 -40.94 0.53
CA VAL A 94 44.74 -39.96 1.08
C VAL A 94 45.41 -39.03 0.05
N GLU A 95 45.16 -37.74 0.14
CA GLU A 95 46.06 -36.69 0.62
C GLU A 95 45.46 -35.27 0.52
N THR A 96 45.42 -34.65 1.67
CA THR A 96 45.81 -33.28 2.06
C THR A 96 45.43 -32.08 1.17
N ALA A 97 44.74 -31.22 1.88
CA ALA A 97 44.40 -29.79 1.64
C ALA A 97 45.61 -28.91 1.23
N PRO A 98 45.38 -27.65 0.73
CA PRO A 98 44.89 -26.59 1.62
C PRO A 98 43.86 -25.61 1.01
N ASN A 99 42.90 -25.35 1.82
CA ASN A 99 42.35 -24.05 2.19
C ASN A 99 42.51 -22.88 1.22
N GLN A 100 41.44 -22.56 0.50
CA GLN A 100 41.14 -21.18 0.16
C GLN A 100 39.64 -20.98 0.36
N SER A 101 39.31 -20.19 1.38
CA SER A 101 37.99 -19.66 1.62
C SER A 101 37.44 -18.99 0.39
N PRO A 102 36.26 -19.36 -0.08
CA PRO A 102 35.48 -18.46 -0.91
C PRO A 102 34.75 -17.50 0.04
N ALA A 103 34.86 -16.24 -0.30
CA ALA A 103 34.16 -15.12 0.29
C ALA A 103 32.77 -15.51 0.80
N SER A 104 32.50 -15.17 2.05
CA SER A 104 31.21 -15.22 2.68
C SER A 104 30.18 -14.45 1.85
N SER A 105 29.49 -15.14 0.99
CA SER A 105 28.20 -14.68 0.49
C SER A 105 27.26 -14.66 1.69
N GLN A 106 27.21 -13.54 2.38
CA GLN A 106 26.18 -13.28 3.38
C GLN A 106 24.84 -13.39 2.66
N SER A 107 24.16 -14.51 2.82
CA SER A 107 22.78 -14.65 2.41
C SER A 107 21.96 -13.65 3.24
N LEU A 108 21.62 -12.53 2.62
CA LEU A 108 20.72 -11.54 3.20
C LEU A 108 19.47 -12.26 3.72
N THR A 109 19.06 -11.96 4.95
CA THR A 109 17.82 -12.48 5.50
C THR A 109 16.65 -12.05 4.62
N SER A 110 15.53 -12.78 4.66
CA SER A 110 14.33 -12.42 3.89
C SER A 110 13.90 -10.98 4.13
N GLU A 111 14.00 -10.51 5.38
CA GLU A 111 13.68 -9.14 5.78
C GLU A 111 14.62 -8.09 5.15
N GLN A 112 15.91 -8.37 5.09
CA GLN A 112 16.89 -7.47 4.45
C GLN A 112 16.65 -7.37 2.94
N LYS A 113 16.27 -8.48 2.29
CA LYS A 113 15.91 -8.46 0.86
C LYS A 113 14.65 -7.66 0.61
N GLU A 114 13.61 -7.82 1.44
CA GLU A 114 12.38 -7.04 1.32
C GLU A 114 12.63 -5.55 1.52
N GLN A 115 13.47 -5.19 2.49
CA GLN A 115 13.82 -3.80 2.74
C GLN A 115 14.56 -3.18 1.54
N THR A 116 15.56 -3.88 1.00
CA THR A 116 16.30 -3.42 -0.19
C THR A 116 15.37 -3.23 -1.40
N ILE A 117 14.40 -4.14 -1.60
CA ILE A 117 13.43 -4.05 -2.69
C ILE A 117 12.52 -2.83 -2.49
N ARG A 118 12.06 -2.56 -1.26
CA ARG A 118 11.21 -1.40 -0.94
C ARG A 118 11.96 -0.08 -1.17
N GLU A 119 13.22 -0.01 -0.75
CA GLU A 119 14.07 1.17 -0.94
C GLU A 119 14.29 1.45 -2.44
N ALA A 120 14.63 0.43 -3.22
CA ALA A 120 14.79 0.56 -4.66
C ALA A 120 13.48 0.98 -5.37
N ASP A 121 12.35 0.44 -4.93
CA ASP A 121 11.03 0.80 -5.45
C ASP A 121 10.66 2.26 -5.15
N GLN A 122 11.01 2.72 -3.95
CA GLN A 122 10.79 4.11 -3.54
C GLN A 122 11.67 5.09 -4.33
N GLU A 123 12.93 4.76 -4.56
CA GLU A 123 13.82 5.55 -5.42
C GLU A 123 13.28 5.68 -6.85
N GLU A 124 12.75 4.59 -7.40
CA GLU A 124 12.14 4.62 -8.73
C GLU A 124 10.89 5.52 -8.77
N LEU A 125 10.03 5.46 -7.75
CA LEU A 125 8.89 6.37 -7.65
C LEU A 125 9.32 7.84 -7.56
N GLN A 126 10.41 8.15 -6.86
CA GLN A 126 10.99 9.50 -6.81
C GLN A 126 11.50 9.96 -8.18
N GLN A 127 12.12 9.07 -8.95
CA GLN A 127 12.56 9.38 -10.31
C GLN A 127 11.37 9.68 -11.23
N ILE A 128 10.30 8.89 -11.11
CA ILE A 128 9.05 9.13 -11.85
C ILE A 128 8.46 10.47 -11.45
N GLN A 129 8.39 10.78 -10.14
CA GLN A 129 7.94 12.07 -9.63
C GLN A 129 8.73 13.22 -10.22
N SER A 130 10.05 13.10 -10.27
CA SER A 130 10.93 14.13 -10.82
C SER A 130 10.65 14.40 -12.29
N LYS A 131 10.40 13.37 -13.10
CA LYS A 131 10.02 13.49 -14.52
C LYS A 131 8.68 14.20 -14.68
N ILE A 132 7.69 13.86 -13.85
CA ILE A 132 6.37 14.47 -13.87
C ILE A 132 6.45 15.94 -13.44
N ASN A 133 7.22 16.25 -12.40
CA ASN A 133 7.42 17.63 -11.94
C ASN A 133 8.12 18.49 -12.99
N ALA A 134 9.12 17.96 -13.70
CA ALA A 134 9.76 18.64 -14.82
C ALA A 134 8.76 18.95 -15.95
N TYR A 135 7.85 18.00 -16.26
CA TYR A 135 6.77 18.24 -17.21
C TYR A 135 5.82 19.35 -16.74
N ILE A 136 5.37 19.29 -15.47
CA ILE A 136 4.48 20.30 -14.87
C ILE A 136 5.09 21.72 -15.00
N GLN A 137 6.37 21.86 -14.68
CA GLN A 137 7.09 23.13 -14.80
C GLN A 137 7.21 23.60 -16.26
N LYS A 138 7.61 22.69 -17.16
CA LYS A 138 7.76 22.99 -18.61
C LYS A 138 6.46 23.48 -19.24
N LYS A 139 5.32 22.99 -18.75
CA LYS A 139 3.99 23.34 -19.28
C LYS A 139 3.29 24.46 -18.48
N ASN A 140 3.93 25.00 -17.43
CA ASN A 140 3.34 26.00 -16.52
C ASN A 140 2.04 25.53 -15.85
N LEU A 141 1.95 24.22 -15.50
CA LEU A 141 0.78 23.60 -14.90
C LEU A 141 0.84 23.50 -13.37
N THR A 142 1.78 24.18 -12.71
CA THR A 142 2.08 24.08 -11.26
C THR A 142 0.85 24.36 -10.37
N ASN A 143 -0.06 25.22 -10.82
CA ASN A 143 -1.31 25.52 -10.09
C ASN A 143 -2.43 24.51 -10.35
N GLN A 144 -2.25 23.61 -11.29
CA GLN A 144 -3.28 22.70 -11.81
C GLN A 144 -2.96 21.24 -11.53
N LEU A 145 -1.68 20.88 -11.53
CA LEU A 145 -1.17 19.54 -11.24
C LEU A 145 -0.19 19.61 -10.07
N GLN A 146 -0.34 18.64 -9.16
CA GLN A 146 0.55 18.49 -8.00
C GLN A 146 0.92 17.02 -7.84
N THR A 147 2.14 16.75 -7.37
CA THR A 147 2.58 15.38 -7.06
C THR A 147 2.95 15.26 -5.59
N SER A 148 2.67 14.13 -4.98
CA SER A 148 3.05 13.79 -3.62
C SER A 148 3.45 12.34 -3.53
N LEU A 149 4.58 12.05 -2.90
CA LEU A 149 4.96 10.68 -2.55
C LEU A 149 4.32 10.35 -1.20
N THR A 150 3.56 9.25 -1.16
CA THR A 150 2.83 8.76 0.01
C THR A 150 3.23 7.31 0.29
N GLU A 151 2.79 6.76 1.41
CA GLU A 151 2.96 5.32 1.71
C GLU A 151 2.25 4.42 0.69
N GLU A 152 1.15 4.90 0.10
CA GLU A 152 0.40 4.18 -0.94
C GLU A 152 1.06 4.24 -2.32
N GLY A 153 2.04 5.13 -2.53
CA GLY A 153 2.76 5.33 -3.78
C GLY A 153 2.86 6.79 -4.20
N LEU A 154 3.08 7.02 -5.48
CA LEU A 154 3.14 8.35 -6.07
C LEU A 154 1.75 8.83 -6.49
N LEU A 155 1.26 9.85 -5.82
CA LEU A 155 -0.01 10.50 -6.08
C LEU A 155 0.18 11.72 -6.99
N ILE A 156 -0.58 11.80 -8.09
CA ILE A 156 -0.66 12.94 -8.98
C ILE A 156 -2.09 13.47 -8.89
N SER A 157 -2.26 14.68 -8.41
CA SER A 157 -3.55 15.36 -8.30
C SER A 157 -3.72 16.40 -9.42
N ILE A 158 -4.83 16.31 -10.14
CA ILE A 158 -5.18 17.17 -11.29
C ILE A 158 -6.50 17.85 -10.95
N ARG A 159 -6.55 19.18 -10.96
CA ARG A 159 -7.79 19.92 -10.76
C ARG A 159 -8.77 19.63 -11.90
N ASP A 160 -10.07 19.52 -11.59
CA ASP A 160 -11.09 19.15 -12.57
C ASP A 160 -11.22 20.15 -13.72
N ASN A 161 -11.06 21.45 -13.43
CA ASN A 161 -11.11 22.51 -14.42
C ASN A 161 -10.03 22.44 -15.52
N VAL A 162 -9.07 21.54 -15.37
CA VAL A 162 -8.02 21.26 -16.37
C VAL A 162 -8.53 20.26 -17.42
N LEU A 163 -9.49 19.42 -17.05
CA LEU A 163 -9.92 18.28 -17.89
C LEU A 163 -11.41 18.33 -18.24
N PHE A 164 -12.25 18.93 -17.39
CA PHE A 164 -13.70 18.82 -17.48
C PHE A 164 -14.39 20.17 -17.37
N ASP A 165 -15.55 20.26 -17.99
CA ASP A 165 -16.50 21.33 -17.74
C ASP A 165 -17.25 21.08 -16.41
N SER A 166 -17.83 22.15 -15.86
CA SER A 166 -18.63 22.06 -14.64
C SER A 166 -19.81 21.12 -14.84
N GLY A 167 -19.97 20.15 -13.92
CA GLY A 167 -21.05 19.16 -13.96
C GLY A 167 -20.95 18.18 -15.12
N ARG A 168 -19.86 18.09 -15.85
CA ARG A 168 -19.62 17.13 -16.93
C ARG A 168 -18.51 16.16 -16.56
N ALA A 169 -18.58 14.94 -17.13
CA ALA A 169 -17.56 13.92 -16.96
C ALA A 169 -16.79 13.64 -18.27
N GLN A 170 -17.11 14.32 -19.36
CA GLN A 170 -16.39 14.18 -20.62
C GLN A 170 -15.14 15.06 -20.58
N VAL A 171 -13.98 14.48 -20.89
CA VAL A 171 -12.74 15.24 -21.06
C VAL A 171 -12.90 16.19 -22.24
N ARG A 172 -12.58 17.46 -22.05
CA ARG A 172 -12.68 18.47 -23.11
C ARG A 172 -11.71 18.15 -24.25
N SER A 173 -12.12 18.40 -25.48
CA SER A 173 -11.27 18.16 -26.66
C SER A 173 -9.97 18.94 -26.66
N GLU A 174 -9.99 20.16 -26.09
CA GLU A 174 -8.82 21.03 -25.96
C GLU A 174 -7.78 20.50 -24.95
N ASP A 175 -8.23 19.72 -23.96
CA ASP A 175 -7.39 19.19 -22.87
C ASP A 175 -6.96 17.73 -23.11
N ILE A 176 -7.43 17.09 -24.18
CA ILE A 176 -7.00 15.73 -24.57
C ILE A 176 -5.47 15.67 -24.70
N LYS A 177 -4.84 16.78 -25.12
CA LYS A 177 -3.39 16.85 -25.24
C LYS A 177 -2.70 16.67 -23.88
N ILE A 178 -3.23 17.29 -22.82
CA ILE A 178 -2.68 17.14 -21.45
C ILE A 178 -2.83 15.69 -20.99
N ALA A 179 -4.01 15.07 -21.25
CA ALA A 179 -4.24 13.68 -20.90
C ALA A 179 -3.28 12.74 -21.68
N ASN A 180 -3.01 13.00 -22.95
CA ASN A 180 -2.06 12.23 -23.76
C ASN A 180 -0.61 12.42 -23.25
N ASP A 181 -0.20 13.65 -22.95
CA ASP A 181 1.13 13.92 -22.39
C ASP A 181 1.31 13.18 -21.04
N ILE A 182 0.26 13.15 -20.20
CA ILE A 182 0.26 12.36 -18.95
C ILE A 182 0.35 10.87 -19.26
N SER A 183 -0.35 10.36 -20.27
CA SER A 183 -0.30 8.95 -20.65
C SER A 183 1.11 8.49 -21.01
N GLU A 184 1.90 9.34 -21.69
CA GLU A 184 3.31 9.04 -22.01
C GLU A 184 4.18 9.00 -20.74
N LEU A 185 3.89 9.82 -19.73
CA LEU A 185 4.60 9.80 -18.44
C LEU A 185 4.27 8.57 -17.60
N LEU A 186 3.13 7.93 -17.85
CA LEU A 186 2.69 6.70 -17.18
C LEU A 186 3.23 5.43 -17.83
N VAL A 187 3.95 5.53 -18.95
CA VAL A 187 4.68 4.40 -19.54
C VAL A 187 5.91 4.12 -18.67
N ILE A 188 5.76 3.16 -17.77
CA ILE A 188 6.76 2.75 -16.77
C ILE A 188 7.13 1.30 -17.05
N ASP A 189 8.41 1.01 -17.08
CA ASP A 189 8.91 -0.35 -17.28
C ASP A 189 9.81 -0.74 -16.08
N PRO A 190 9.52 -1.86 -15.39
CA PRO A 190 8.32 -2.72 -15.54
C PRO A 190 7.02 -2.02 -15.11
N PRO A 191 5.87 -2.46 -15.66
CA PRO A 191 4.60 -1.77 -15.45
C PRO A 191 4.15 -1.81 -13.97
N ARG A 192 3.42 -0.78 -13.55
CA ARG A 192 2.87 -0.60 -12.20
C ARG A 192 1.36 -0.52 -12.22
N ASN A 193 0.72 -0.90 -11.12
CA ASN A 193 -0.71 -0.66 -10.98
C ASN A 193 -0.98 0.84 -10.81
N ILE A 194 -1.99 1.30 -11.54
CA ILE A 194 -2.40 2.70 -11.58
C ILE A 194 -3.89 2.79 -11.24
N ILE A 195 -4.20 3.59 -10.23
CA ILE A 195 -5.57 3.82 -9.77
C ILE A 195 -5.94 5.26 -10.08
N ILE A 196 -7.02 5.43 -10.84
CA ILE A 196 -7.56 6.76 -11.16
C ILE A 196 -8.77 7.00 -10.28
N SER A 197 -8.76 8.09 -9.51
CA SER A 197 -9.80 8.41 -8.54
C SER A 197 -10.43 9.76 -8.85
N GLY A 198 -11.77 9.81 -8.89
CA GLY A 198 -12.51 11.06 -9.07
C GLY A 198 -13.06 11.58 -7.74
N HIS A 199 -13.02 12.90 -7.57
CA HIS A 199 -13.51 13.62 -6.39
C HIS A 199 -14.32 14.85 -6.81
N THR A 200 -15.32 15.20 -6.00
CA THR A 200 -16.11 16.41 -6.16
C THR A 200 -16.01 17.29 -4.91
N ASP A 201 -16.54 18.49 -5.00
CA ASP A 201 -16.92 19.27 -3.83
C ASP A 201 -18.28 18.76 -3.25
N ASN A 202 -18.78 19.43 -2.22
CA ASN A 202 -20.04 19.11 -1.57
C ASN A 202 -21.27 19.78 -2.22
N VAL A 203 -21.12 20.44 -3.37
CA VAL A 203 -22.27 21.00 -4.09
C VAL A 203 -23.02 19.87 -4.76
N PRO A 204 -24.29 19.61 -4.40
CA PRO A 204 -25.03 18.51 -4.98
C PRO A 204 -25.20 18.68 -6.49
N ILE A 205 -24.84 17.64 -7.25
CA ILE A 205 -25.10 17.60 -8.68
C ILE A 205 -26.38 16.82 -8.95
N ARG A 206 -27.29 17.45 -9.68
CA ARG A 206 -28.44 16.80 -10.28
C ARG A 206 -28.68 17.43 -11.64
N ASN A 207 -28.37 16.70 -12.69
CA ASN A 207 -28.61 17.10 -14.07
C ASN A 207 -29.03 15.90 -14.92
N ALA A 208 -29.29 16.10 -16.19
CA ALA A 208 -29.73 15.05 -17.09
C ALA A 208 -28.72 13.90 -17.27
N GLY A 209 -27.47 14.06 -16.78
CA GLY A 209 -26.40 13.06 -16.93
C GLY A 209 -26.02 12.36 -15.63
N PHE A 210 -26.29 12.95 -14.44
CA PHE A 210 -25.83 12.41 -13.16
C PHE A 210 -26.83 12.69 -12.03
N GLU A 211 -27.13 11.66 -11.26
CA GLU A 211 -28.04 11.75 -10.11
C GLU A 211 -27.30 12.17 -8.81
N SER A 212 -25.97 11.97 -8.77
CA SER A 212 -25.18 12.21 -7.57
C SER A 212 -23.71 12.55 -7.86
N ASN A 213 -23.04 13.16 -6.86
CA ASN A 213 -21.61 13.39 -6.88
C ASN A 213 -20.79 12.09 -6.95
N TRP A 214 -21.33 10.97 -6.44
CA TRP A 214 -20.74 9.65 -6.61
C TRP A 214 -20.61 9.27 -8.08
N GLU A 215 -21.73 9.32 -8.78
CA GLU A 215 -21.80 8.94 -10.19
C GLU A 215 -20.90 9.85 -11.05
N LEU A 216 -20.98 11.17 -10.87
CA LEU A 216 -20.12 12.13 -11.56
C LEU A 216 -18.64 11.81 -11.34
N SER A 217 -18.23 11.53 -10.10
CA SER A 217 -16.83 11.27 -9.76
C SER A 217 -16.31 9.98 -10.40
N VAL A 218 -17.11 8.90 -10.37
CA VAL A 218 -16.76 7.63 -11.02
C VAL A 218 -16.63 7.81 -12.52
N MET A 219 -17.61 8.48 -13.16
CA MET A 219 -17.59 8.69 -14.60
C MET A 219 -16.44 9.57 -15.07
N ARG A 220 -16.02 10.56 -14.28
CA ARG A 220 -14.82 11.35 -14.54
C ARG A 220 -13.57 10.48 -14.54
N ALA A 221 -13.41 9.63 -13.53
CA ALA A 221 -12.27 8.71 -13.44
C ALA A 221 -12.25 7.73 -14.64
N VAL A 222 -13.40 7.14 -14.98
CA VAL A 222 -13.54 6.20 -16.11
C VAL A 222 -13.24 6.89 -17.44
N ASN A 223 -13.81 8.06 -17.69
CA ASN A 223 -13.62 8.76 -18.97
C ASN A 223 -12.19 9.27 -19.13
N PHE A 224 -11.55 9.73 -18.06
CA PHE A 224 -10.13 10.08 -18.08
C PHE A 224 -9.26 8.85 -18.35
N MET A 225 -9.53 7.71 -17.69
CA MET A 225 -8.84 6.44 -17.92
C MET A 225 -8.96 6.01 -19.40
N LYS A 226 -10.15 6.12 -19.99
CA LYS A 226 -10.36 5.79 -21.42
C LYS A 226 -9.50 6.66 -22.36
N VAL A 227 -9.28 7.92 -22.00
CA VAL A 227 -8.41 8.81 -22.81
C VAL A 227 -6.95 8.39 -22.67
N ILE A 228 -6.49 8.12 -21.45
CA ILE A 228 -5.12 7.65 -21.20
C ILE A 228 -4.84 6.32 -21.90
N LEU A 229 -5.77 5.37 -21.85
CA LEU A 229 -5.63 4.03 -22.44
C LEU A 229 -5.75 4.01 -23.98
N LYS A 230 -5.88 5.16 -24.65
CA LYS A 230 -5.64 5.25 -26.09
C LYS A 230 -4.16 5.13 -26.46
N ASN A 231 -3.28 5.23 -25.49
CA ASN A 231 -1.85 4.98 -25.65
C ASN A 231 -1.59 3.46 -25.57
N ASP A 232 -1.31 2.85 -26.72
CA ASP A 232 -1.09 1.41 -26.86
C ASP A 232 0.10 0.86 -26.07
N LYS A 233 0.99 1.73 -25.55
CA LYS A 233 2.11 1.33 -24.70
C LYS A 233 1.67 0.99 -23.27
N LEU A 234 0.45 1.36 -22.88
CA LEU A 234 -0.08 1.12 -21.54
C LEU A 234 -0.87 -0.20 -21.52
N ASN A 235 -0.61 -1.01 -20.49
CA ASN A 235 -1.36 -2.25 -20.29
C ASN A 235 -2.67 -1.97 -19.53
N PRO A 236 -3.85 -2.15 -20.14
CA PRO A 236 -5.13 -1.85 -19.49
C PRO A 236 -5.38 -2.65 -18.21
N SER A 237 -4.80 -3.85 -18.08
CA SER A 237 -4.98 -4.69 -16.89
C SER A 237 -4.37 -4.07 -15.61
N MET A 238 -3.46 -3.12 -15.76
CA MET A 238 -2.84 -2.40 -14.64
C MET A 238 -3.64 -1.18 -14.18
N PHE A 239 -4.76 -0.87 -14.84
CA PHE A 239 -5.55 0.32 -14.53
C PHE A 239 -6.85 -0.02 -13.81
N SER A 240 -7.21 0.80 -12.84
CA SER A 240 -8.52 0.77 -12.19
C SER A 240 -9.05 2.18 -11.98
N ALA A 241 -10.38 2.32 -11.95
CA ALA A 241 -11.05 3.59 -11.73
C ALA A 241 -11.92 3.53 -10.46
N LYS A 242 -11.89 4.60 -9.65
CA LYS A 242 -12.69 4.77 -8.43
C LYS A 242 -13.37 6.13 -8.42
N GLY A 243 -14.47 6.26 -7.71
CA GLY A 243 -15.09 7.56 -7.41
C GLY A 243 -15.33 7.66 -5.91
N PHE A 244 -15.09 8.82 -5.35
CA PHE A 244 -15.29 9.10 -3.94
C PHE A 244 -16.36 10.17 -3.68
N GLY A 245 -16.92 10.76 -4.74
CA GLY A 245 -17.83 11.88 -4.59
C GLY A 245 -17.20 13.01 -3.76
N GLU A 246 -17.98 13.53 -2.82
CA GLU A 246 -17.59 14.59 -1.88
C GLU A 246 -16.98 14.08 -0.57
N PHE A 247 -16.90 12.75 -0.38
CA PHE A 247 -16.60 12.13 0.91
C PHE A 247 -15.12 12.01 1.25
N LYS A 248 -14.23 12.42 0.33
CA LYS A 248 -12.78 12.53 0.60
C LYS A 248 -12.25 13.92 0.24
N PRO A 249 -12.66 14.97 0.96
CA PRO A 249 -12.17 16.31 0.74
C PRO A 249 -10.71 16.45 1.22
N VAL A 250 -9.89 17.19 0.49
CA VAL A 250 -8.50 17.53 0.88
C VAL A 250 -8.44 18.89 1.60
N THR A 251 -9.51 19.66 1.52
CA THR A 251 -9.64 20.96 2.20
C THR A 251 -11.11 21.22 2.52
N SER A 252 -11.36 22.26 3.34
CA SER A 252 -12.73 22.66 3.68
C SER A 252 -13.54 23.07 2.46
N ASN A 253 -14.79 22.61 2.38
CA ASN A 253 -15.77 23.00 1.37
C ASN A 253 -16.45 24.36 1.63
N ASN A 254 -16.06 25.07 2.71
CA ASN A 254 -16.70 26.32 3.12
C ASN A 254 -16.32 27.53 2.23
N THR A 255 -15.31 27.38 1.36
CA THR A 255 -14.85 28.43 0.46
C THR A 255 -14.85 27.93 -0.98
N ALA A 256 -15.09 28.81 -1.93
CA ALA A 256 -15.03 28.49 -3.36
C ALA A 256 -13.65 27.92 -3.78
N GLU A 257 -12.58 28.42 -3.14
CA GLU A 257 -11.23 27.96 -3.36
C GLU A 257 -11.00 26.53 -2.84
N GLY A 258 -11.54 26.22 -1.66
CA GLY A 258 -11.52 24.88 -1.11
C GLY A 258 -12.32 23.89 -1.96
N GLN A 259 -13.53 24.26 -2.36
CA GLN A 259 -14.33 23.48 -3.30
C GLN A 259 -13.57 23.19 -4.60
N ALA A 260 -12.89 24.21 -5.18
CA ALA A 260 -12.09 24.03 -6.38
C ALA A 260 -10.91 23.05 -6.20
N LYS A 261 -10.32 22.97 -5.00
CA LYS A 261 -9.28 21.98 -4.67
C LYS A 261 -9.85 20.58 -4.47
N ASN A 262 -11.08 20.48 -3.95
CA ASN A 262 -11.76 19.19 -3.75
C ASN A 262 -12.21 18.58 -5.08
N ARG A 263 -12.62 19.41 -6.06
CA ARG A 263 -12.89 18.94 -7.42
C ARG A 263 -11.60 18.58 -8.13
N ARG A 264 -11.24 17.31 -8.15
CA ARG A 264 -9.99 16.81 -8.72
C ARG A 264 -10.11 15.38 -9.22
N VAL A 265 -9.17 15.01 -10.07
CA VAL A 265 -8.86 13.62 -10.39
C VAL A 265 -7.47 13.30 -9.85
N GLU A 266 -7.33 12.17 -9.23
CA GLU A 266 -6.07 11.65 -8.72
C GLU A 266 -5.64 10.44 -9.51
N ILE A 267 -4.34 10.34 -9.78
CA ILE A 267 -3.68 9.16 -10.33
C ILE A 267 -2.72 8.68 -9.27
N LEU A 268 -2.93 7.48 -8.76
CA LEU A 268 -2.04 6.83 -7.80
C LEU A 268 -1.26 5.74 -8.53
N ILE A 269 0.06 5.90 -8.59
CA ILE A 269 1.00 4.88 -9.06
C ILE A 269 1.47 4.12 -7.84
N THR A 270 1.02 2.85 -7.71
CA THR A 270 1.31 2.06 -6.50
C THR A 270 2.73 1.49 -6.52
N PRO A 271 3.31 1.23 -5.34
CA PRO A 271 4.53 0.45 -5.22
C PRO A 271 4.33 -0.95 -5.83
N ARG A 272 5.42 -1.58 -6.24
CA ARG A 272 5.36 -2.98 -6.65
C ARG A 272 5.13 -3.86 -5.44
N THR A 273 4.10 -4.69 -5.50
CA THR A 273 3.87 -5.69 -4.46
C THR A 273 5.01 -6.72 -4.54
N VAL A 274 5.79 -6.84 -3.49
CA VAL A 274 6.70 -7.97 -3.34
C VAL A 274 5.82 -9.21 -3.27
N LYS A 275 5.74 -10.00 -4.35
CA LYS A 275 5.10 -11.32 -4.27
C LYS A 275 5.92 -12.11 -3.26
N GLN A 276 5.34 -12.38 -2.10
CA GLN A 276 5.88 -13.41 -1.23
C GLN A 276 5.88 -14.72 -2.02
N PRO A 277 7.01 -15.44 -2.04
CA PRO A 277 7.15 -16.72 -2.73
C PRO A 277 6.24 -17.80 -2.17
#